data_1a847affbe5c162c0ef125376bfda347
#
_entry.id   1a847affbe5c162c0ef125376bfda347
#
_cell.length_a   1.000
_cell.length_b   1.000
_cell.length_c   1.000
_cell.angle_alpha   90.00
_cell.angle_beta   90.00
_cell.angle_gamma   90.00
#
_symmetry.space_group_name_H-M   'P 1'
#
loop_
_entity.id
_entity.type
_entity.pdbx_description
1 polymer ?
#
loop_
_entity_poly.entity_id
_entity_poly.type
_entity_poly.pdbx_seq_one_letter_code
_entity_poly.pdbx_strand_id
1 'polypeptide(L)'
;PAAEKEAAGGAAVLGSVHQKMRAAGKKILATGNGRCNLTNKDMNASYFHSDNLSVVEEVLQKFGYEDTIAFFTSLGLLTKARGNYVYPYSDQASTVLDLLKSELDRLHVKITTDVTVTGISPTSHGFTVLTDHQKQKADAVILACGGKANSKLGSDGSGYALAKELGHTM
;
A
#
# COMPACT_ATOMS: atom_id res chain seq x y z
N PRO A 1 -6.40 -14.23 0.49
CA PRO A 1 -7.07 -15.21 1.37
C PRO A 1 -7.81 -14.58 2.54
N ALA A 2 -7.32 -13.47 3.12
CA ALA A 2 -8.04 -12.79 4.23
C ALA A 2 -9.30 -12.07 3.75
N ALA A 3 -9.25 -11.42 2.58
CA ALA A 3 -10.40 -10.72 2.00
C ALA A 3 -11.51 -11.66 1.52
N GLU A 4 -11.17 -12.88 1.08
CA GLU A 4 -12.18 -13.86 0.63
C GLU A 4 -12.91 -14.55 1.80
N LYS A 5 -12.35 -14.59 3.01
CA LYS A 5 -12.99 -15.19 4.18
C LYS A 5 -14.09 -14.32 4.78
N GLU A 6 -14.04 -13.00 4.61
CA GLU A 6 -15.09 -12.10 5.08
C GLU A 6 -16.24 -11.92 4.08
N ALA A 7 -16.06 -12.21 2.81
CA ALA A 7 -17.09 -12.10 1.78
C ALA A 7 -18.22 -13.17 1.89
N ALA A 8 -18.07 -14.18 2.76
CA ALA A 8 -19.11 -15.19 3.00
C ALA A 8 -20.24 -14.72 3.93
N GLY A 9 -20.21 -13.50 4.42
CA GLY A 9 -21.21 -12.91 5.34
C GLY A 9 -21.68 -11.53 4.88
N GLY A 10 -22.19 -11.40 3.68
CA GLY A 10 -23.22 -10.42 3.29
C GLY A 10 -22.97 -8.91 3.41
N ALA A 11 -21.78 -8.40 3.70
CA ALA A 11 -21.48 -6.97 3.63
C ALA A 11 -20.50 -6.71 2.48
N ALA A 12 -20.93 -5.98 1.46
CA ALA A 12 -20.04 -5.51 0.42
C ALA A 12 -19.03 -4.51 1.02
N VAL A 13 -17.76 -4.88 1.11
CA VAL A 13 -16.68 -3.96 1.49
C VAL A 13 -16.41 -3.04 0.29
N LEU A 14 -16.95 -1.83 0.33
CA LEU A 14 -16.64 -0.78 -0.65
C LEU A 14 -15.38 -0.05 -0.18
N GLY A 15 -14.24 -0.35 -0.82
CA GLY A 15 -12.99 0.35 -0.60
C GLY A 15 -12.84 1.56 -1.52
N SER A 16 -12.18 2.60 -1.05
CA SER A 16 -11.72 3.70 -1.90
C SER A 16 -10.28 4.08 -1.59
N VAL A 17 -9.50 4.35 -2.63
CA VAL A 17 -8.13 4.83 -2.54
C VAL A 17 -8.07 6.28 -3.02
N HIS A 18 -7.57 7.18 -2.15
CA HIS A 18 -7.35 8.58 -2.49
C HIS A 18 -5.87 8.82 -2.73
N GLN A 19 -5.54 9.46 -3.83
CA GLN A 19 -4.16 9.70 -4.23
C GLN A 19 -3.96 11.12 -4.75
N LYS A 20 -2.97 11.82 -4.18
CA LYS A 20 -2.57 13.18 -4.59
C LYS A 20 -2.01 13.24 -6.02
N MET A 21 -1.42 12.15 -6.49
CA MET A 21 -0.84 12.11 -7.83
C MET A 21 -1.90 11.89 -8.90
N ARG A 22 -1.72 12.50 -10.09
CA ARG A 22 -2.62 12.35 -11.25
C ARG A 22 -2.72 10.92 -11.79
N ALA A 23 -1.75 10.05 -11.46
CA ALA A 23 -1.75 8.66 -11.89
C ALA A 23 -1.44 7.74 -10.71
N ALA A 24 -2.30 6.76 -10.48
CA ALA A 24 -2.10 5.75 -9.46
C ALA A 24 -0.88 4.87 -9.79
N GLY A 25 -0.08 4.54 -8.75
CA GLY A 25 1.04 3.61 -8.87
C GLY A 25 2.31 4.17 -9.50
N LYS A 26 2.44 5.50 -9.67
CA LYS A 26 3.63 6.14 -10.25
C LYS A 26 4.93 5.72 -9.56
N LYS A 27 4.91 5.51 -8.24
CA LYS A 27 6.08 5.07 -7.50
C LYS A 27 6.47 3.64 -7.86
N ILE A 28 5.54 2.74 -8.11
CA ILE A 28 5.81 1.36 -8.54
C ILE A 28 6.64 1.37 -9.81
N LEU A 29 6.28 2.20 -10.78
CA LEU A 29 6.97 2.31 -12.07
C LEU A 29 8.44 2.77 -11.94
N ALA A 30 8.78 3.49 -10.87
CA ALA A 30 10.13 3.98 -10.62
C ALA A 30 10.99 3.01 -9.78
N THR A 31 10.39 1.99 -9.16
CA THR A 31 11.12 1.05 -8.30
C THR A 31 11.94 0.04 -9.10
N GLY A 32 13.04 -0.44 -8.51
CA GLY A 32 13.89 -1.44 -9.15
C GLY A 32 14.42 -1.02 -10.53
N ASN A 33 14.63 0.28 -10.74
CA ASN A 33 15.02 0.84 -12.04
C ASN A 33 14.03 0.49 -13.17
N GLY A 34 12.73 0.67 -12.89
CA GLY A 34 11.64 0.37 -13.82
C GLY A 34 11.21 -1.09 -13.88
N ARG A 35 11.81 -1.97 -13.05
CA ARG A 35 11.52 -3.42 -13.03
C ARG A 35 10.62 -3.84 -11.88
N CYS A 36 10.45 -3.02 -10.85
CA CYS A 36 9.75 -3.30 -9.60
C CYS A 36 10.37 -4.46 -8.81
N ASN A 37 11.34 -4.17 -7.95
CA ASN A 37 11.79 -5.15 -6.96
C ASN A 37 10.67 -5.40 -5.95
N LEU A 38 10.11 -6.61 -5.96
CA LEU A 38 8.95 -6.99 -5.15
C LEU A 38 9.33 -7.28 -3.69
N THR A 39 10.40 -8.06 -3.51
CA THR A 39 10.85 -8.54 -2.20
C THR A 39 12.29 -9.04 -2.27
N ASN A 40 12.82 -9.46 -1.13
CA ASN A 40 14.15 -10.04 -1.00
C ASN A 40 14.03 -11.41 -0.30
N LYS A 41 14.73 -12.42 -0.81
CA LYS A 41 14.79 -13.76 -0.18
C LYS A 41 15.44 -13.72 1.20
N ASP A 42 16.43 -12.87 1.36
CA ASP A 42 17.11 -12.62 2.63
C ASP A 42 16.46 -11.41 3.33
N MET A 43 15.28 -11.65 3.91
CA MET A 43 14.50 -10.65 4.61
C MET A 43 14.71 -10.82 6.12
N ASN A 44 15.49 -9.93 6.73
CA ASN A 44 15.85 -9.99 8.13
C ASN A 44 15.72 -8.61 8.81
N ALA A 45 15.21 -8.59 10.03
CA ALA A 45 15.01 -7.34 10.78
C ALA A 45 16.33 -6.58 11.03
N SER A 46 17.48 -7.27 11.07
CA SER A 46 18.80 -6.63 11.24
C SER A 46 19.19 -5.67 10.11
N TYR A 47 18.53 -5.73 8.96
CA TYR A 47 18.75 -4.79 7.84
C TYR A 47 17.96 -3.48 7.98
N PHE A 48 17.12 -3.38 9.02
CA PHE A 48 16.33 -2.19 9.26
C PHE A 48 16.97 -1.33 10.36
N HIS A 49 16.98 -0.02 10.13
CA HIS A 49 17.42 0.96 11.13
C HIS A 49 16.18 1.51 11.82
N SER A 50 15.94 1.06 13.05
CA SER A 50 14.80 1.46 13.86
C SER A 50 15.14 1.38 15.34
N ASP A 51 14.59 2.30 16.12
CA ASP A 51 14.68 2.25 17.59
C ASP A 51 13.83 1.12 18.18
N ASN A 52 12.96 0.52 17.38
CA ASN A 52 12.10 -0.59 17.78
C ASN A 52 12.08 -1.68 16.69
N LEU A 53 13.07 -2.57 16.71
CA LEU A 53 13.18 -3.68 15.77
C LEU A 53 12.10 -4.75 15.99
N SER A 54 11.52 -4.86 17.19
CA SER A 54 10.48 -5.86 17.46
C SER A 54 9.24 -5.65 16.60
N VAL A 55 8.88 -4.40 16.28
CA VAL A 55 7.79 -4.09 15.35
C VAL A 55 8.11 -4.59 13.94
N VAL A 56 9.36 -4.45 13.50
CA VAL A 56 9.80 -4.95 12.19
C VAL A 56 9.71 -6.48 12.15
N GLU A 57 10.20 -7.16 13.18
CA GLU A 57 10.13 -8.62 13.31
C GLU A 57 8.68 -9.12 13.28
N GLU A 58 7.79 -8.48 14.04
CA GLU A 58 6.37 -8.83 14.07
C GLU A 58 5.71 -8.69 12.67
N VAL A 59 6.01 -7.63 11.94
CA VAL A 59 5.48 -7.42 10.59
C VAL A 59 6.03 -8.47 9.62
N LEU A 60 7.35 -8.74 9.65
CA LEU A 60 7.97 -9.73 8.77
C LEU A 60 7.51 -11.16 9.07
N GLN A 61 7.19 -11.48 10.33
CA GLN A 61 6.60 -12.77 10.71
C GLN A 61 5.17 -12.93 10.18
N LYS A 62 4.39 -11.84 10.14
CA LYS A 62 3.00 -11.86 9.65
C LYS A 62 2.91 -11.81 8.12
N PHE A 63 3.82 -11.11 7.48
CA PHE A 63 3.86 -10.94 6.04
C PHE A 63 5.31 -10.78 5.55
N GLY A 64 5.94 -11.91 5.29
CA GLY A 64 7.34 -11.99 4.89
C GLY A 64 7.54 -12.20 3.39
N TYR A 65 8.67 -12.81 3.07
CA TYR A 65 9.05 -13.14 1.70
C TYR A 65 8.05 -14.08 1.02
N GLU A 66 7.74 -15.22 1.68
CA GLU A 66 6.85 -16.25 1.12
C GLU A 66 5.43 -15.71 0.92
N ASP A 67 4.92 -14.91 1.87
CA ASP A 67 3.60 -14.31 1.77
C ASP A 67 3.53 -13.31 0.61
N THR A 68 4.59 -12.53 0.40
CA THR A 68 4.68 -11.61 -0.73
C THR A 68 4.64 -12.37 -2.05
N ILE A 69 5.39 -13.47 -2.18
CA ILE A 69 5.38 -14.31 -3.38
C ILE A 69 4.01 -14.95 -3.58
N ALA A 70 3.42 -15.52 -2.53
CA ALA A 70 2.09 -16.13 -2.58
C ALA A 70 1.02 -15.12 -3.03
N PHE A 71 1.05 -13.89 -2.47
CA PHE A 71 0.14 -12.82 -2.85
C PHE A 71 0.24 -12.50 -4.34
N PHE A 72 1.42 -12.20 -4.87
CA PHE A 72 1.57 -11.88 -6.28
C PHE A 72 1.28 -13.07 -7.21
N THR A 73 1.60 -14.28 -6.79
CA THR A 73 1.24 -15.50 -7.54
C THR A 73 -0.28 -15.69 -7.61
N SER A 74 -0.99 -15.40 -6.52
CA SER A 74 -2.47 -15.47 -6.52
C SER A 74 -3.13 -14.48 -7.48
N LEU A 75 -2.44 -13.37 -7.79
CA LEU A 75 -2.85 -12.42 -8.83
C LEU A 75 -2.42 -12.84 -10.24
N GLY A 76 -1.70 -13.94 -10.39
CA GLY A 76 -1.19 -14.43 -11.66
C GLY A 76 0.17 -13.86 -12.08
N LEU A 77 0.91 -13.20 -11.18
CA LEU A 77 2.24 -12.69 -11.48
C LEU A 77 3.28 -13.81 -11.43
N LEU A 78 3.95 -14.06 -12.54
CA LEU A 78 5.15 -14.87 -12.57
C LEU A 78 6.34 -14.02 -12.13
N THR A 79 7.16 -14.58 -11.22
CA THR A 79 8.33 -13.91 -10.67
C THR A 79 9.62 -14.63 -11.03
N LYS A 80 10.74 -13.91 -10.98
CA LYS A 80 12.10 -14.47 -11.08
C LYS A 80 13.05 -13.81 -10.09
N ALA A 81 14.04 -14.56 -9.63
CA ALA A 81 15.05 -14.05 -8.74
C ALA A 81 16.33 -13.66 -9.51
N ARG A 82 17.00 -12.60 -9.03
CA ARG A 82 18.37 -12.22 -9.39
C ARG A 82 19.16 -12.06 -8.08
N GLY A 83 19.93 -13.08 -7.73
CA GLY A 83 20.45 -13.22 -6.38
C GLY A 83 19.28 -13.33 -5.38
N ASN A 84 19.29 -12.47 -4.36
CA ASN A 84 18.22 -12.40 -3.37
C ASN A 84 17.04 -11.49 -3.76
N TYR A 85 17.19 -10.66 -4.79
CA TYR A 85 16.13 -9.74 -5.26
C TYR A 85 15.13 -10.46 -6.15
N VAL A 86 13.84 -10.16 -5.97
CA VAL A 86 12.75 -10.77 -6.76
C VAL A 86 12.04 -9.72 -7.60
N TYR A 87 11.85 -10.04 -8.85
CA TYR A 87 11.24 -9.17 -9.86
C TYR A 87 10.10 -9.90 -10.59
N PRO A 88 9.17 -9.17 -11.23
CA PRO A 88 8.28 -9.79 -12.21
C PRO A 88 9.09 -10.44 -13.32
N TYR A 89 8.61 -11.56 -13.85
CA TYR A 89 9.32 -12.28 -14.91
C TYR A 89 9.56 -11.42 -16.17
N SER A 90 8.61 -10.50 -16.45
CA SER A 90 8.70 -9.54 -17.55
C SER A 90 9.82 -8.49 -17.41
N ASP A 91 10.41 -8.33 -16.21
CA ASP A 91 11.30 -7.20 -15.87
C ASP A 91 10.65 -5.81 -16.06
N GLN A 92 9.34 -5.72 -16.03
CA GLN A 92 8.60 -4.47 -16.22
C GLN A 92 7.72 -4.15 -15.00
N ALA A 93 7.94 -3.00 -14.40
CA ALA A 93 7.13 -2.52 -13.28
C ALA A 93 5.66 -2.27 -13.67
N SER A 94 5.38 -1.99 -14.95
CA SER A 94 4.02 -1.86 -15.49
C SER A 94 3.20 -3.13 -15.32
N THR A 95 3.80 -4.31 -15.51
CA THR A 95 3.11 -5.60 -15.30
C THR A 95 2.55 -5.71 -13.88
N VAL A 96 3.33 -5.29 -12.88
CA VAL A 96 2.89 -5.31 -11.48
C VAL A 96 1.77 -4.30 -11.26
N LEU A 97 1.93 -3.09 -11.80
CA LEU A 97 0.91 -2.04 -11.67
C LEU A 97 -0.41 -2.42 -12.32
N ASP A 98 -0.37 -2.99 -13.52
CA ASP A 98 -1.56 -3.38 -14.27
C ASP A 98 -2.32 -4.51 -13.58
N LEU A 99 -1.60 -5.50 -13.03
CA LEU A 99 -2.21 -6.56 -12.21
C LEU A 99 -2.90 -6.01 -10.97
N LEU A 100 -2.23 -5.11 -10.21
CA LEU A 100 -2.82 -4.50 -9.03
C LEU A 100 -4.07 -3.66 -9.37
N LYS A 101 -4.03 -2.91 -10.47
CA LYS A 101 -5.20 -2.16 -10.95
C LYS A 101 -6.35 -3.07 -11.36
N SER A 102 -6.05 -4.13 -12.11
CA SER A 102 -7.06 -5.12 -12.52
C SER A 102 -7.74 -5.76 -11.31
N GLU A 103 -6.98 -6.06 -10.26
CA GLU A 103 -7.52 -6.62 -9.02
C GLU A 103 -8.39 -5.60 -8.26
N LEU A 104 -7.97 -4.33 -8.20
CA LEU A 104 -8.78 -3.26 -7.61
C LEU A 104 -10.09 -3.06 -8.37
N ASP A 105 -10.05 -3.11 -9.70
CA ASP A 105 -11.25 -3.04 -10.56
C ASP A 105 -12.17 -4.24 -10.33
N ARG A 106 -11.62 -5.46 -10.24
CA ARG A 106 -12.37 -6.69 -9.93
C ARG A 106 -13.07 -6.62 -8.58
N LEU A 107 -12.41 -6.01 -7.59
CA LEU A 107 -12.93 -5.81 -6.24
C LEU A 107 -13.81 -4.56 -6.12
N HIS A 108 -14.07 -3.86 -7.22
CA HIS A 108 -14.85 -2.61 -7.25
C HIS A 108 -14.31 -1.52 -6.31
N VAL A 109 -12.97 -1.49 -6.11
CA VAL A 109 -12.31 -0.45 -5.31
C VAL A 109 -12.17 0.81 -6.14
N LYS A 110 -12.80 1.90 -5.70
CA LYS A 110 -12.71 3.18 -6.39
C LYS A 110 -11.36 3.85 -6.16
N ILE A 111 -10.61 4.09 -7.23
CA ILE A 111 -9.39 4.91 -7.19
C ILE A 111 -9.75 6.35 -7.57
N THR A 112 -9.47 7.30 -6.69
CA THR A 112 -9.63 8.73 -6.96
C THR A 112 -8.25 9.39 -6.95
N THR A 113 -7.81 9.89 -8.08
CA THR A 113 -6.53 10.59 -8.25
C THR A 113 -6.71 12.10 -8.20
N ASP A 114 -5.60 12.83 -8.07
CA ASP A 114 -5.59 14.29 -8.00
C ASP A 114 -6.41 14.84 -6.81
N VAL A 115 -6.42 14.09 -5.71
CA VAL A 115 -7.14 14.41 -4.48
C VAL A 115 -6.19 14.45 -3.30
N THR A 116 -6.17 15.56 -2.60
CA THR A 116 -5.37 15.71 -1.39
C THR A 116 -6.24 15.47 -0.15
N VAL A 117 -5.85 14.49 0.67
CA VAL A 117 -6.46 14.33 2.00
C VAL A 117 -5.88 15.40 2.91
N THR A 118 -6.75 16.26 3.44
CA THR A 118 -6.39 17.43 4.25
C THR A 118 -6.64 17.23 5.74
N GLY A 119 -7.39 16.18 6.12
CA GLY A 119 -7.65 15.85 7.52
C GLY A 119 -8.37 14.52 7.68
N ILE A 120 -8.22 13.91 8.84
CA ILE A 120 -8.92 12.70 9.25
C ILE A 120 -9.39 12.91 10.69
N SER A 121 -10.68 12.77 10.93
CA SER A 121 -11.25 12.96 12.26
C SER A 121 -12.02 11.69 12.68
N PRO A 122 -11.79 11.16 13.89
CA PRO A 122 -12.57 10.06 14.42
C PRO A 122 -14.01 10.50 14.68
N THR A 123 -14.93 9.56 14.55
CA THR A 123 -16.36 9.71 14.87
C THR A 123 -16.80 8.58 15.78
N SER A 124 -18.05 8.59 16.24
CA SER A 124 -18.61 7.50 17.06
C SER A 124 -18.63 6.12 16.35
N HIS A 125 -18.58 6.11 15.00
CA HIS A 125 -18.75 4.89 14.18
C HIS A 125 -17.73 4.82 13.03
N GLY A 126 -16.49 5.29 13.25
CA GLY A 126 -15.46 5.27 12.22
C GLY A 126 -14.77 6.62 12.07
N PHE A 127 -14.62 7.09 10.84
CA PHE A 127 -13.83 8.27 10.53
C PHE A 127 -14.54 9.16 9.51
N THR A 128 -14.25 10.47 9.58
CA THR A 128 -14.51 11.42 8.51
C THR A 128 -13.18 11.78 7.86
N VAL A 129 -13.04 11.49 6.57
CA VAL A 129 -11.89 11.87 5.74
C VAL A 129 -12.23 13.15 5.01
N LEU A 130 -11.41 14.19 5.21
CA LEU A 130 -11.51 15.47 4.53
C LEU A 130 -10.56 15.49 3.34
N THR A 131 -11.06 15.93 2.21
CA THR A 131 -10.22 16.17 1.02
C THR A 131 -10.39 17.62 0.57
N ASP A 132 -9.54 18.05 -0.35
CA ASP A 132 -9.66 19.35 -1.03
C ASP A 132 -10.97 19.50 -1.84
N HIS A 133 -11.67 18.40 -2.10
CA HIS A 133 -12.94 18.42 -2.86
C HIS A 133 -14.18 18.10 -2.03
N GLN A 134 -14.09 17.17 -1.07
CA GLN A 134 -15.26 16.65 -0.37
C GLN A 134 -14.93 16.03 0.99
N LYS A 135 -15.99 15.73 1.75
CA LYS A 135 -15.94 14.93 2.98
C LYS A 135 -16.47 13.52 2.67
N GLN A 136 -15.79 12.52 3.19
CA GLN A 136 -16.22 11.12 3.10
C GLN A 136 -16.25 10.47 4.48
N LYS A 137 -17.21 9.57 4.70
CA LYS A 137 -17.25 8.69 5.88
C LYS A 137 -16.58 7.38 5.55
N ALA A 138 -15.88 6.81 6.51
CA ALA A 138 -15.23 5.51 6.41
C ALA A 138 -15.29 4.79 7.77
N ASP A 139 -15.49 3.47 7.76
CA ASP A 139 -15.45 2.66 8.98
C ASP A 139 -14.01 2.49 9.47
N ALA A 140 -13.06 2.42 8.55
CA ALA A 140 -11.62 2.33 8.82
C ALA A 140 -10.81 3.14 7.79
N VAL A 141 -9.62 3.59 8.18
CA VAL A 141 -8.70 4.32 7.32
C VAL A 141 -7.31 3.71 7.41
N ILE A 142 -6.69 3.45 6.27
CA ILE A 142 -5.29 2.99 6.17
C ILE A 142 -4.46 4.14 5.60
N LEU A 143 -3.49 4.64 6.37
CA LEU A 143 -2.51 5.62 5.92
C LEU A 143 -1.34 4.92 5.23
N ALA A 144 -1.36 4.85 3.91
CA ALA A 144 -0.34 4.19 3.08
C ALA A 144 0.38 5.16 2.13
N CYS A 145 0.44 6.45 2.48
CA CYS A 145 0.99 7.53 1.65
C CYS A 145 2.52 7.59 1.62
N GLY A 146 3.19 6.68 2.33
CA GLY A 146 4.66 6.63 2.42
C GLY A 146 5.24 7.72 3.33
N GLY A 147 6.57 7.76 3.40
CA GLY A 147 7.31 8.72 4.20
C GLY A 147 7.67 10.01 3.44
N LYS A 148 8.89 10.54 3.69
CA LYS A 148 9.40 11.80 3.11
C LYS A 148 10.58 11.60 2.17
N ALA A 149 10.72 10.43 1.58
CA ALA A 149 11.92 10.07 0.81
C ALA A 149 11.96 10.66 -0.61
N ASN A 150 10.79 10.88 -1.24
CA ASN A 150 10.73 11.38 -2.62
C ASN A 150 9.39 12.06 -2.92
N SER A 151 9.32 13.37 -2.74
CA SER A 151 8.11 14.16 -2.96
C SER A 151 7.62 14.14 -4.41
N LYS A 152 8.53 14.03 -5.40
CA LYS A 152 8.18 13.94 -6.82
C LYS A 152 7.41 12.66 -7.18
N LEU A 153 7.57 11.61 -6.37
CA LEU A 153 6.87 10.34 -6.49
C LEU A 153 5.72 10.16 -5.47
N GLY A 154 5.33 11.24 -4.77
CA GLY A 154 4.22 11.26 -3.84
C GLY A 154 4.56 10.98 -2.38
N SER A 155 5.84 10.69 -2.05
CA SER A 155 6.30 10.52 -0.66
C SER A 155 6.81 11.85 -0.10
N ASP A 156 5.90 12.78 0.18
CA ASP A 156 6.20 14.16 0.61
C ASP A 156 6.10 14.36 2.14
N GLY A 157 5.75 13.33 2.88
CA GLY A 157 5.59 13.36 4.34
C GLY A 157 4.24 13.88 4.84
N SER A 158 3.28 14.14 3.94
CA SER A 158 1.93 14.62 4.33
C SER A 158 1.21 13.66 5.29
N GLY A 159 1.45 12.35 5.18
CA GLY A 159 0.89 11.37 6.10
C GLY A 159 1.33 11.51 7.54
N TYR A 160 2.51 12.06 7.78
CA TYR A 160 2.98 12.31 9.15
C TYR A 160 2.13 13.33 9.89
N ALA A 161 1.70 14.40 9.20
CA ALA A 161 0.80 15.39 9.79
C ALA A 161 -0.54 14.76 10.16
N LEU A 162 -1.13 13.98 9.25
CA LEU A 162 -2.40 13.28 9.49
C LEU A 162 -2.31 12.27 10.65
N ALA A 163 -1.23 11.50 10.72
CA ALA A 163 -1.01 10.57 11.82
C ALA A 163 -0.84 11.29 13.16
N LYS A 164 -0.11 12.40 13.17
CA LYS A 164 0.11 13.20 14.38
C LYS A 164 -1.19 13.83 14.89
N GLU A 165 -2.06 14.32 14.01
CA GLU A 165 -3.38 14.83 14.36
C GLU A 165 -4.28 13.76 15.01
N LEU A 166 -4.06 12.49 14.69
CA LEU A 166 -4.73 11.34 15.30
C LEU A 166 -4.07 10.85 16.59
N GLY A 167 -3.03 11.54 17.09
CA GLY A 167 -2.36 11.23 18.36
C GLY A 167 -1.18 10.28 18.25
N HIS A 168 -0.72 9.93 17.04
CA HIS A 168 0.49 9.13 16.88
C HIS A 168 1.75 9.96 17.13
N THR A 169 2.74 9.35 17.76
CA THR A 169 4.11 9.90 17.89
C THR A 169 4.92 9.56 16.63
N MET A 170 5.86 10.45 16.29
CA MET A 170 6.71 10.31 15.10
C MET A 170 8.16 10.40 15.50
#